data_728e70f313086da8143ae0c653bdbfa8
#
_entry.id   728e70f313086da8143ae0c653bdbfa8
#
_cell.length_a   1.000
_cell.length_b   1.000
_cell.length_c   1.000
_cell.angle_alpha   90.00
_cell.angle_beta   90.00
_cell.angle_gamma   90.00
#
_symmetry.space_group_name_H-M   'P 1'
#
loop_
_entity.id
_entity.type
_entity.pdbx_description
1 polymer ?
#
loop_
_entity_poly.entity_id
_entity_poly.type
_entity_poly.pdbx_seq_one_letter_code
_entity_poly.pdbx_strand_id
1 'polypeptide(L)'
;MIKQFSEDEMLRIWRDMAGYADARCDCVVEYVDGVDNDRRLLADIRRWYADLLLNAPVDLLPTENLATEATVTKISDHSARIDLPSRGVRLLGLRFKGEEQEVTTFYSPGSRVERLYSEPSVRMYSRQIAISYGRSVEVVGGKCDELLSLRMVANPKDGAFVFDESLLPRLIDMER
;
A
#
# COMPACT_ATOMS: atom_id res chain seq x y z
N MET A 1 12.46 13.21 3.75
CA MET A 1 11.74 13.66 2.50
C MET A 1 11.56 12.45 1.60
N ILE A 2 10.32 12.20 1.14
CA ILE A 2 10.04 11.08 0.23
C ILE A 2 10.83 11.25 -1.07
N LYS A 3 11.58 10.22 -1.46
CA LYS A 3 12.40 10.17 -2.68
C LYS A 3 12.06 8.93 -3.48
N GLN A 4 12.39 8.96 -4.75
CA GLN A 4 12.29 7.83 -5.66
C GLN A 4 13.68 7.29 -5.93
N PHE A 5 13.83 5.97 -5.88
CA PHE A 5 15.07 5.25 -6.14
C PHE A 5 14.85 4.21 -7.24
N SER A 6 15.80 4.11 -8.15
CA SER A 6 15.86 3.03 -9.14
C SER A 6 16.41 1.73 -8.52
N GLU A 7 16.29 0.62 -9.26
CA GLU A 7 16.88 -0.67 -8.84
C GLU A 7 18.39 -0.58 -8.65
N ASP A 8 19.08 0.08 -9.59
CA ASP A 8 20.54 0.25 -9.54
C ASP A 8 20.98 1.12 -8.36
N GLU A 9 20.21 2.17 -8.05
CA GLU A 9 20.48 3.01 -6.88
C GLU A 9 20.27 2.22 -5.58
N MET A 10 19.24 1.41 -5.47
CA MET A 10 19.00 0.59 -4.28
C MET A 10 20.08 -0.47 -4.09
N LEU A 11 20.54 -1.12 -5.16
CA LEU A 11 21.67 -2.05 -5.11
C LEU A 11 22.96 -1.37 -4.65
N ARG A 12 23.24 -0.17 -5.17
CA ARG A 12 24.41 0.62 -4.76
C ARG A 12 24.32 1.02 -3.29
N ILE A 13 23.18 1.58 -2.87
CA ILE A 13 22.96 1.99 -1.47
C ILE A 13 23.17 0.81 -0.52
N TRP A 14 22.59 -0.35 -0.84
CA TRP A 14 22.76 -1.54 -0.02
C TRP A 14 24.23 -1.96 0.10
N ARG A 15 24.97 -2.00 -1.01
CA ARG A 15 26.41 -2.33 -1.03
C ARG A 15 27.23 -1.35 -0.19
N ASP A 16 26.96 -0.05 -0.36
CA ASP A 16 27.64 1.00 0.42
C ASP A 16 27.39 0.83 1.93
N MET A 17 26.16 0.54 2.32
CA MET A 17 25.78 0.35 3.72
C MET A 17 26.30 -0.97 4.31
N ALA A 18 26.37 -2.04 3.54
CA ALA A 18 26.89 -3.33 3.95
C ALA A 18 28.45 -3.38 3.98
N GLY A 19 29.12 -2.27 3.63
CA GLY A 19 30.58 -2.19 3.65
C GLY A 19 31.28 -2.83 2.45
N TYR A 20 30.53 -3.18 1.39
CA TYR A 20 31.10 -3.70 0.15
C TYR A 20 31.68 -2.61 -0.76
N ALA A 21 31.52 -1.33 -0.42
CA ALA A 21 31.95 -0.19 -1.25
C ALA A 21 33.49 -0.11 -1.43
N ASP A 22 34.27 -0.66 -0.51
CA ASP A 22 35.75 -0.61 -0.55
C ASP A 22 36.44 -1.88 -1.06
N ALA A 23 35.68 -2.89 -1.43
CA ALA A 23 36.24 -4.08 -2.08
C ALA A 23 36.53 -3.77 -3.57
N ARG A 24 37.32 -2.74 -3.86
CA ARG A 24 38.19 -2.68 -5.07
C ARG A 24 39.31 -3.71 -4.96
N CYS A 25 38.99 -4.89 -4.51
CA CYS A 25 39.79 -6.03 -4.81
C CYS A 25 39.48 -6.39 -6.25
N ASP A 26 40.50 -6.37 -7.11
CA ASP A 26 40.53 -7.04 -8.42
C ASP A 26 40.36 -8.57 -8.26
N CYS A 27 39.56 -9.00 -7.33
CA CYS A 27 39.10 -10.37 -7.24
C CYS A 27 38.03 -10.52 -8.32
N VAL A 28 38.41 -11.12 -9.42
CA VAL A 28 37.49 -11.80 -10.33
C VAL A 28 36.74 -12.81 -9.44
N VAL A 29 35.55 -12.43 -8.99
CA VAL A 29 34.63 -13.38 -8.37
C VAL A 29 34.17 -14.26 -9.51
N GLU A 30 34.85 -15.37 -9.73
CA GLU A 30 34.35 -16.46 -10.58
C GLU A 30 33.00 -16.86 -9.96
N TYR A 31 31.92 -16.66 -10.71
CA TYR A 31 30.58 -17.14 -10.38
C TYR A 31 30.62 -18.67 -10.35
N VAL A 32 30.76 -19.24 -9.16
CA VAL A 32 30.90 -20.69 -9.00
C VAL A 32 29.60 -21.44 -9.35
N ASP A 33 28.43 -20.75 -9.41
CA ASP A 33 27.15 -21.44 -9.68
C ASP A 33 26.21 -20.71 -10.66
N GLY A 34 26.66 -19.71 -11.41
CA GLY A 34 25.81 -19.01 -12.38
C GLY A 34 24.60 -18.27 -11.76
N VAL A 35 24.58 -18.07 -10.46
CA VAL A 35 23.55 -17.32 -9.77
C VAL A 35 23.89 -15.83 -9.85
N ASP A 36 23.03 -15.07 -10.49
CA ASP A 36 23.10 -13.61 -10.49
C ASP A 36 22.80 -13.06 -9.09
N ASN A 37 23.85 -12.75 -8.34
CA ASN A 37 23.76 -12.23 -6.97
C ASN A 37 22.97 -10.91 -6.92
N ASP A 38 23.06 -10.06 -7.95
CA ASP A 38 22.34 -8.82 -8.00
C ASP A 38 20.83 -9.07 -8.14
N ARG A 39 20.45 -10.03 -8.95
CA ARG A 39 19.05 -10.43 -9.10
C ARG A 39 18.46 -10.99 -7.81
N ARG A 40 19.24 -11.78 -7.07
CA ARG A 40 18.82 -12.31 -5.76
C ARG A 40 18.68 -11.19 -4.74
N LEU A 41 19.67 -10.32 -4.64
CA LEU A 41 19.66 -9.18 -3.75
C LEU A 41 18.49 -8.23 -4.06
N LEU A 42 18.25 -7.97 -5.34
CA LEU A 42 17.11 -7.14 -5.75
C LEU A 42 15.77 -7.77 -5.35
N ALA A 43 15.64 -9.08 -5.43
CA ALA A 43 14.43 -9.77 -4.96
C ALA A 43 14.21 -9.60 -3.45
N ASP A 44 15.29 -9.62 -2.66
CA ASP A 44 15.23 -9.40 -1.22
C ASP A 44 14.90 -7.94 -0.88
N ILE A 45 15.49 -6.97 -1.60
CA ILE A 45 15.15 -5.55 -1.49
C ILE A 45 13.66 -5.31 -1.84
N ARG A 46 13.14 -5.96 -2.88
CA ARG A 46 11.71 -5.86 -3.23
C ARG A 46 10.80 -6.44 -2.15
N ARG A 47 11.19 -7.54 -1.51
CA ARG A 47 10.45 -8.12 -0.38
C ARG A 47 10.45 -7.17 0.82
N TRP A 48 11.60 -6.61 1.16
CA TRP A 48 11.71 -5.58 2.19
C TRP A 48 10.85 -4.37 1.89
N TYR A 49 10.84 -3.89 0.64
CA TYR A 49 10.02 -2.76 0.24
C TYR A 49 8.51 -3.07 0.36
N ALA A 50 8.09 -4.26 -0.02
CA ALA A 50 6.70 -4.69 0.15
C ALA A 50 6.28 -4.70 1.63
N ASP A 51 7.16 -5.19 2.52
CA ASP A 51 6.93 -5.13 3.97
C ASP A 51 6.89 -3.69 4.49
N LEU A 52 7.78 -2.83 3.99
CA LEU A 52 7.79 -1.41 4.32
C LEU A 52 6.46 -0.73 3.99
N LEU A 53 5.92 -0.95 2.79
CA LEU A 53 4.62 -0.39 2.37
C LEU A 53 3.46 -0.84 3.26
N LEU A 54 3.54 -2.04 3.82
CA LEU A 54 2.53 -2.57 4.74
C LEU A 54 2.64 -1.99 6.15
N ASN A 55 3.86 -1.84 6.68
CA ASN A 55 4.07 -1.68 8.12
C ASN A 55 4.67 -0.33 8.52
N ALA A 56 5.34 0.42 7.62
CA ALA A 56 5.96 1.68 7.98
C ALA A 56 4.93 2.80 8.25
N PRO A 57 5.30 3.86 8.98
CA PRO A 57 4.47 5.05 9.17
C PRO A 57 4.02 5.65 7.83
N VAL A 58 2.75 6.02 7.75
CA VAL A 58 2.11 6.48 6.49
C VAL A 58 2.75 7.77 5.95
N ASP A 59 3.17 8.64 6.84
CA ASP A 59 3.83 9.92 6.53
C ASP A 59 5.19 9.76 5.83
N LEU A 60 5.79 8.57 5.92
CA LEU A 60 7.05 8.22 5.28
C LEU A 60 6.88 7.43 3.96
N LEU A 61 5.64 7.19 3.52
CA LEU A 61 5.30 6.35 2.37
C LEU A 61 4.56 7.13 1.27
N PRO A 62 4.64 6.67 0.02
CA PRO A 62 3.88 7.25 -1.08
C PRO A 62 2.38 6.98 -0.88
N THR A 63 1.60 8.05 -0.80
CA THR A 63 0.14 7.96 -0.72
C THR A 63 -0.50 8.57 -1.96
N GLU A 64 -1.42 7.85 -2.57
CA GLU A 64 -2.11 8.28 -3.79
C GLU A 64 -3.62 8.15 -3.66
N ASN A 65 -4.33 8.95 -4.44
CA ASN A 65 -5.77 8.78 -4.64
C ASN A 65 -6.01 7.84 -5.83
N LEU A 66 -6.47 6.64 -5.56
CA LEU A 66 -6.71 5.59 -6.55
C LEU A 66 -8.20 5.43 -6.93
N ALA A 67 -9.04 6.43 -6.68
CA ALA A 67 -10.48 6.34 -6.96
C ALA A 67 -10.78 6.03 -8.43
N THR A 68 -9.97 6.56 -9.36
CA THR A 68 -10.14 6.31 -10.81
C THR A 68 -9.69 4.93 -11.27
N GLU A 69 -8.91 4.21 -10.46
CA GLU A 69 -8.42 2.86 -10.75
C GLU A 69 -9.27 1.78 -10.05
N ALA A 70 -10.14 2.19 -9.14
CA ALA A 70 -11.02 1.28 -8.41
C ALA A 70 -12.28 0.98 -9.21
N THR A 71 -12.81 -0.22 -9.04
CA THR A 71 -14.12 -0.59 -9.59
C THR A 71 -15.16 -0.46 -8.49
N VAL A 72 -16.16 0.39 -8.73
CA VAL A 72 -17.27 0.61 -7.79
C VAL A 72 -18.52 -0.06 -8.32
N THR A 73 -19.08 -0.97 -7.53
CA THR A 73 -20.34 -1.64 -7.82
C THR A 73 -21.40 -1.17 -6.82
N LYS A 74 -22.40 -0.44 -7.30
CA LYS A 74 -23.51 0.02 -6.45
C LYS A 74 -24.39 -1.18 -6.11
N ILE A 75 -24.62 -1.42 -4.83
CA ILE A 75 -25.50 -2.48 -4.31
C ILE A 75 -26.89 -1.89 -4.04
N SER A 76 -26.96 -0.70 -3.45
CA SER A 76 -28.17 0.04 -3.19
C SER A 76 -27.88 1.55 -3.15
N ASP A 77 -28.86 2.39 -2.90
CA ASP A 77 -28.64 3.84 -2.75
C ASP A 77 -27.75 4.17 -1.54
N HIS A 78 -27.67 3.27 -0.57
CA HIS A 78 -26.91 3.44 0.67
C HIS A 78 -25.83 2.37 0.86
N SER A 79 -25.44 1.68 -0.19
CA SER A 79 -24.35 0.72 -0.12
C SER A 79 -23.67 0.50 -1.49
N ALA A 80 -22.35 0.41 -1.47
CA ALA A 80 -21.53 0.10 -2.62
C ALA A 80 -20.35 -0.79 -2.24
N ARG A 81 -19.94 -1.64 -3.17
CA ARG A 81 -18.72 -2.43 -3.09
C ARG A 81 -17.64 -1.78 -3.95
N ILE A 82 -16.46 -1.63 -3.39
CA ILE A 82 -15.28 -1.10 -4.05
C ILE A 82 -14.26 -2.23 -4.15
N ASP A 83 -13.90 -2.63 -5.36
CA ASP A 83 -12.79 -3.53 -5.59
C ASP A 83 -11.50 -2.69 -5.69
N LEU A 84 -10.54 -3.00 -4.80
CA LEU A 84 -9.33 -2.20 -4.63
C LEU A 84 -8.35 -2.43 -5.79
N PRO A 85 -7.71 -1.38 -6.31
CA PRO A 85 -6.70 -1.48 -7.36
C PRO A 85 -5.56 -2.43 -6.99
N SER A 86 -5.01 -3.15 -7.98
CA SER A 86 -3.96 -4.15 -7.75
C SER A 86 -2.70 -3.58 -7.12
N ARG A 87 -2.34 -2.34 -7.46
CA ARG A 87 -1.17 -1.65 -6.90
C ARG A 87 -1.41 -1.02 -5.53
N GLY A 88 -2.65 -0.91 -5.08
CA GLY A 88 -2.98 -0.46 -3.73
C GLY A 88 -2.58 -1.50 -2.68
N VAL A 89 -1.76 -1.10 -1.71
CA VAL A 89 -1.21 -1.97 -0.67
C VAL A 89 -1.97 -1.82 0.64
N ARG A 90 -2.13 -0.58 1.10
CA ARG A 90 -2.80 -0.27 2.37
C ARG A 90 -3.83 0.83 2.20
N LEU A 91 -5.07 0.54 2.55
CA LEU A 91 -6.17 1.50 2.50
C LEU A 91 -6.09 2.44 3.70
N LEU A 92 -6.17 3.73 3.44
CA LEU A 92 -6.06 4.81 4.43
C LEU A 92 -7.37 5.53 4.65
N GLY A 93 -8.15 5.72 3.58
CA GLY A 93 -9.42 6.41 3.65
C GLY A 93 -10.15 6.40 2.32
N LEU A 94 -11.44 6.64 2.37
CA LEU A 94 -12.28 6.77 1.20
C LEU A 94 -13.39 7.80 1.43
N ARG A 95 -13.86 8.44 0.34
CA ARG A 95 -14.95 9.40 0.40
C ARG A 95 -15.79 9.37 -0.87
N PHE A 96 -17.09 9.30 -0.70
CA PHE A 96 -18.07 9.46 -1.77
C PHE A 96 -18.49 10.92 -1.93
N LYS A 97 -19.00 11.25 -3.10
CA LYS A 97 -19.55 12.58 -3.42
C LYS A 97 -20.78 12.87 -2.55
N GLY A 98 -20.81 14.06 -1.99
CA GLY A 98 -21.86 14.49 -1.08
C GLY A 98 -21.63 14.14 0.39
N GLU A 99 -20.56 13.41 0.69
CA GLU A 99 -20.12 13.15 2.07
C GLU A 99 -19.04 14.15 2.48
N GLU A 100 -19.22 14.77 3.64
CA GLU A 100 -18.27 15.77 4.16
C GLU A 100 -17.02 15.12 4.75
N GLN A 101 -17.17 13.93 5.32
CA GLN A 101 -16.10 13.24 6.05
C GLN A 101 -15.55 12.05 5.28
N GLU A 102 -14.24 11.88 5.32
CA GLU A 102 -13.56 10.69 4.84
C GLU A 102 -13.77 9.52 5.84
N VAL A 103 -14.08 8.35 5.32
CA VAL A 103 -14.13 7.12 6.12
C VAL A 103 -12.71 6.61 6.28
N THR A 104 -12.20 6.61 7.50
CA THR A 104 -10.83 6.18 7.84
C THR A 104 -10.80 4.94 8.76
N THR A 105 -11.96 4.51 9.23
CA THR A 105 -12.09 3.31 10.06
C THR A 105 -12.70 2.18 9.27
N PHE A 106 -11.99 1.06 9.20
CA PHE A 106 -12.38 -0.12 8.44
C PHE A 106 -12.67 -1.27 9.41
N TYR A 107 -13.88 -1.79 9.36
CA TYR A 107 -14.32 -2.87 10.22
C TYR A 107 -14.09 -4.23 9.57
N SER A 108 -13.88 -5.25 10.40
CA SER A 108 -13.81 -6.63 9.91
C SER A 108 -15.22 -7.18 9.63
N PRO A 109 -15.36 -8.13 8.69
CA PRO A 109 -16.59 -8.88 8.48
C PRO A 109 -17.05 -9.58 9.74
N GLY A 110 -18.36 -9.64 9.97
CA GLY A 110 -18.95 -10.21 11.18
C GLY A 110 -18.90 -9.32 12.43
N SER A 111 -18.38 -8.09 12.32
CA SER A 111 -18.32 -7.14 13.42
C SER A 111 -19.72 -6.75 13.93
N ARG A 112 -19.79 -6.28 15.18
CA ARG A 112 -21.05 -5.76 15.75
C ARG A 112 -21.57 -4.56 14.94
N VAL A 113 -20.67 -3.75 14.38
CA VAL A 113 -21.01 -2.58 13.58
C VAL A 113 -21.68 -3.00 12.28
N GLU A 114 -21.15 -4.00 11.57
CA GLU A 114 -21.79 -4.54 10.36
C GLU A 114 -23.21 -5.03 10.63
N ARG A 115 -23.39 -5.77 11.74
CA ARG A 115 -24.74 -6.26 12.14
C ARG A 115 -25.72 -5.12 12.41
N LEU A 116 -25.27 -4.04 13.04
CA LEU A 116 -26.11 -2.87 13.28
C LEU A 116 -26.55 -2.23 11.95
N TYR A 117 -25.62 -2.14 10.98
CA TYR A 117 -25.89 -1.56 9.65
C TYR A 117 -26.62 -2.54 8.70
N SER A 118 -26.92 -3.77 9.11
CA SER A 118 -27.80 -4.66 8.36
C SER A 118 -29.26 -4.18 8.38
N GLU A 119 -29.65 -3.39 9.39
CA GLU A 119 -30.98 -2.79 9.50
C GLU A 119 -31.16 -1.64 8.48
N PRO A 120 -32.17 -1.68 7.59
CA PRO A 120 -32.39 -0.68 6.55
C PRO A 120 -32.52 0.77 7.09
N SER A 121 -33.20 0.94 8.24
CA SER A 121 -33.36 2.26 8.86
C SER A 121 -32.03 2.86 9.32
N VAL A 122 -31.12 2.05 9.81
CA VAL A 122 -29.78 2.49 10.21
C VAL A 122 -28.98 2.93 9.00
N ARG A 123 -28.99 2.17 7.90
CA ARG A 123 -28.28 2.51 6.66
C ARG A 123 -28.67 3.86 6.10
N MET A 124 -29.96 4.18 6.14
CA MET A 124 -30.50 5.39 5.54
C MET A 124 -30.09 6.69 6.26
N TYR A 125 -29.94 6.65 7.57
CA TYR A 125 -29.73 7.85 8.41
C TYR A 125 -28.36 7.92 9.07
N SER A 126 -27.54 6.90 8.91
CA SER A 126 -26.24 6.82 9.58
C SER A 126 -25.10 7.31 8.68
N ARG A 127 -23.99 7.69 9.33
CA ARG A 127 -22.74 8.00 8.62
C ARG A 127 -22.23 6.75 7.90
N GLN A 128 -21.47 6.98 6.84
CA GLN A 128 -20.81 5.90 6.13
C GLN A 128 -19.86 5.15 7.03
N ILE A 129 -19.91 3.82 6.93
CA ILE A 129 -18.91 2.91 7.47
C ILE A 129 -18.34 2.06 6.33
N ALA A 130 -17.16 1.51 6.54
CA ALA A 130 -16.51 0.63 5.58
C ALA A 130 -16.15 -0.70 6.24
N ILE A 131 -16.46 -1.80 5.56
CA ILE A 131 -16.18 -3.17 5.98
C ILE A 131 -15.17 -3.74 4.98
N SER A 132 -14.00 -4.14 5.47
CA SER A 132 -12.89 -4.62 4.63
C SER A 132 -12.94 -6.13 4.46
N TYR A 133 -13.01 -6.58 3.22
CA TYR A 133 -12.95 -8.00 2.81
C TYR A 133 -11.63 -8.33 2.10
N GLY A 134 -10.51 -7.77 2.56
CA GLY A 134 -9.21 -7.95 1.95
C GLY A 134 -9.02 -7.08 0.70
N ARG A 135 -9.30 -7.62 -0.48
CA ARG A 135 -9.17 -6.89 -1.76
C ARG A 135 -10.40 -6.09 -2.16
N SER A 136 -11.44 -6.12 -1.36
CA SER A 136 -12.65 -5.32 -1.58
C SER A 136 -13.12 -4.68 -0.26
N VAL A 137 -13.85 -3.58 -0.40
CA VAL A 137 -14.46 -2.86 0.72
C VAL A 137 -15.92 -2.63 0.41
N GLU A 138 -16.78 -2.98 1.34
CA GLU A 138 -18.20 -2.62 1.27
C GLU A 138 -18.44 -1.36 2.12
N VAL A 139 -18.98 -0.32 1.49
CA VAL A 139 -19.37 0.91 2.17
C VAL A 139 -20.87 0.89 2.36
N VAL A 140 -21.31 1.19 3.58
CA VAL A 140 -22.72 1.17 3.98
C VAL A 140 -23.06 2.46 4.72
N GLY A 141 -24.23 3.00 4.42
CA GLY A 141 -24.72 4.28 4.98
C GLY A 141 -24.46 5.45 4.04
N GLY A 142 -25.15 6.57 4.27
CA GLY A 142 -25.02 7.78 3.46
C GLY A 142 -25.36 7.60 1.99
N LYS A 143 -24.72 8.37 1.11
CA LYS A 143 -24.87 8.27 -0.34
C LYS A 143 -23.65 7.61 -0.97
N CYS A 144 -23.87 6.57 -1.77
CA CYS A 144 -22.81 5.79 -2.41
C CYS A 144 -22.87 5.92 -3.96
N ASP A 145 -22.95 7.15 -4.49
CA ASP A 145 -23.12 7.37 -5.93
C ASP A 145 -21.79 7.44 -6.69
N GLU A 146 -20.85 8.30 -6.28
CA GLU A 146 -19.59 8.54 -6.98
C GLU A 146 -18.44 8.57 -5.97
N LEU A 147 -17.44 7.71 -6.18
CA LEU A 147 -16.23 7.68 -5.35
C LEU A 147 -15.28 8.81 -5.74
N LEU A 148 -15.10 9.79 -4.86
CA LEU A 148 -14.21 10.93 -5.09
C LEU A 148 -12.77 10.66 -4.67
N SER A 149 -12.60 9.94 -3.57
CA SER A 149 -11.28 9.70 -3.00
C SER A 149 -11.18 8.26 -2.50
N LEU A 150 -10.10 7.62 -2.88
CA LEU A 150 -9.65 6.32 -2.36
C LEU A 150 -8.17 6.44 -2.04
N ARG A 151 -7.86 6.91 -0.85
CA ARG A 151 -6.49 7.17 -0.43
C ARG A 151 -5.83 5.89 0.05
N MET A 152 -4.75 5.52 -0.63
CA MET A 152 -4.01 4.29 -0.36
C MET A 152 -2.50 4.54 -0.37
N VAL A 153 -1.75 3.74 0.42
CA VAL A 153 -0.34 3.49 0.12
C VAL A 153 -0.30 2.60 -1.10
N ALA A 154 0.47 2.98 -2.11
CA ALA A 154 0.47 2.28 -3.40
C ALA A 154 1.89 1.95 -3.89
N ASN A 155 2.00 0.84 -4.61
CA ASN A 155 3.19 0.56 -5.40
C ASN A 155 3.29 1.57 -6.57
N PRO A 156 4.46 2.15 -6.82
CA PRO A 156 4.70 2.98 -8.00
C PRO A 156 4.43 2.23 -9.30
N LYS A 157 3.96 2.95 -10.34
CA LYS A 157 3.62 2.35 -11.65
C LYS A 157 4.84 1.86 -12.43
N ASP A 158 5.99 2.51 -12.23
CA ASP A 158 7.25 2.24 -12.91
C ASP A 158 8.12 1.18 -12.23
N GLY A 159 7.63 0.61 -11.13
CA GLY A 159 8.38 -0.38 -10.34
C GLY A 159 9.55 0.21 -9.54
N ALA A 160 9.68 1.53 -9.46
CA ALA A 160 10.66 2.19 -8.62
C ALA A 160 10.36 2.01 -7.13
N PHE A 161 11.31 2.35 -6.28
CA PHE A 161 11.15 2.37 -4.83
C PHE A 161 10.89 3.81 -4.38
N VAL A 162 9.76 4.07 -3.73
CA VAL A 162 9.39 5.42 -3.29
C VAL A 162 9.10 5.41 -1.79
N PHE A 163 9.93 6.10 -1.02
CA PHE A 163 9.79 6.18 0.44
C PHE A 163 10.65 7.31 1.02
N ASP A 164 10.51 7.62 2.29
CA ASP A 164 11.38 8.57 2.98
C ASP A 164 12.74 7.94 3.26
N GLU A 165 13.82 8.67 2.92
CA GLU A 165 15.20 8.19 3.07
C GLU A 165 15.57 7.83 4.52
N SER A 166 14.83 8.31 5.51
CA SER A 166 15.03 7.93 6.92
C SER A 166 14.76 6.45 7.20
N LEU A 167 14.11 5.75 6.26
CA LEU A 167 13.83 4.31 6.34
C LEU A 167 14.98 3.45 5.81
N LEU A 168 15.96 4.03 5.10
CA LEU A 168 17.12 3.30 4.56
C LEU A 168 17.89 2.47 5.60
N PRO A 169 18.15 2.94 6.84
CA PRO A 169 18.84 2.13 7.83
C PRO A 169 18.18 0.77 8.10
N ARG A 170 16.86 0.65 7.91
CA ARG A 170 16.14 -0.62 8.07
C ARG A 170 16.45 -1.64 6.97
N LEU A 171 17.06 -1.20 5.87
CA LEU A 171 17.46 -2.08 4.76
C LEU A 171 18.55 -3.07 5.18
N ILE A 172 19.43 -2.69 6.12
CA ILE A 172 20.50 -3.56 6.63
C ILE A 172 19.93 -4.68 7.51
N ASP A 173 18.80 -4.43 8.19
CA ASP A 173 18.20 -5.41 9.10
C ASP A 173 17.54 -6.60 8.36
N MET A 174 17.49 -6.57 7.01
CA MET A 174 16.96 -7.68 6.21
C MET A 174 17.73 -8.99 6.35
N GLU A 175 19.01 -8.92 6.70
CA GLU A 175 19.90 -10.09 6.78
C GLU A 175 19.89 -10.79 8.16
N ARG A 176 19.10 -10.30 9.10
CA ARG A 176 18.95 -10.87 10.44
C ARG A 176 17.60 -11.56 10.62
#